data_852d3e5c16b65feb7e1e280ea47a5b86
#
_entry.id   852d3e5c16b65feb7e1e280ea47a5b86
#
_cell.length_a   1.000
_cell.length_b   1.000
_cell.length_c   1.000
_cell.angle_alpha   90.00
_cell.angle_beta   90.00
_cell.angle_gamma   90.00
#
_symmetry.space_group_name_H-M   'P 1'
#
loop_
_entity.id
_entity.type
_entity.pdbx_description
1 polymer ?
#
loop_
_entity_poly.entity_id
_entity_poly.type
_entity_poly.pdbx_seq_one_letter_code
_entity_poly.pdbx_strand_id
1 'polypeptide(L)'
;MTDKSSFTFLPLGAIIQEFRIAGQNIVLSFDTQEHYAKYNTPHFGATIGRVANRIKDGVIHNLNGRDYTFAKNNGPNSIHGGQTGWGQRVFDGPHTVNRNGKDALLFKYLSPDGEEGYPGTIELRVWYTASKEDLDSASPKTVLTVEYEVEFVGTECEETVVNLTNHR
;
A
#
# COMPACT_ATOMS: atom_id res chain seq x y z
N MET A 1 3.37 4.54 33.61
CA MET A 1 3.77 5.43 32.49
C MET A 1 2.73 5.26 31.40
N THR A 2 2.06 6.33 30.98
CA THR A 2 1.09 6.25 29.87
C THR A 2 1.85 5.95 28.60
N ASP A 3 1.50 4.85 27.95
CA ASP A 3 2.04 4.51 26.63
C ASP A 3 1.67 5.61 25.63
N LYS A 4 2.69 6.25 25.05
CA LYS A 4 2.56 7.31 24.06
C LYS A 4 2.79 6.78 22.65
N SER A 5 2.28 5.60 22.34
CA SER A 5 2.28 5.08 20.96
C SER A 5 1.08 5.63 20.22
N SER A 6 1.30 6.10 18.99
CA SER A 6 0.25 6.57 18.09
C SER A 6 0.60 6.30 16.65
N PHE A 7 -0.42 6.25 15.80
CA PHE A 7 -0.31 6.02 14.37
C PHE A 7 -1.09 7.10 13.61
N THR A 8 -0.53 7.60 12.53
CA THR A 8 -1.19 8.53 11.63
C THR A 8 -1.09 8.00 10.21
N PHE A 9 -2.20 8.07 9.48
CA PHE A 9 -2.29 7.57 8.11
C PHE A 9 -2.86 8.64 7.18
N LEU A 10 -2.50 8.57 5.90
CA LEU A 10 -3.04 9.45 4.86
C LEU A 10 -3.80 8.64 3.81
N PRO A 11 -4.90 9.20 3.25
CA PRO A 11 -5.59 8.59 2.10
C PRO A 11 -4.70 8.43 0.86
N LEU A 12 -3.78 9.35 0.62
CA LEU A 12 -2.81 9.23 -0.46
C LEU A 12 -1.94 7.99 -0.23
N GLY A 13 -1.98 7.01 -1.14
CA GLY A 13 -1.21 5.77 -1.06
C GLY A 13 -1.51 4.91 0.17
N ALA A 14 -2.59 5.17 0.91
CA ALA A 14 -2.81 4.63 2.25
C ALA A 14 -1.53 4.71 3.10
N ILE A 15 -0.86 5.87 3.09
CA ILE A 15 0.48 6.07 3.66
C ILE A 15 0.45 5.95 5.19
N ILE A 16 1.43 5.24 5.76
CA ILE A 16 1.81 5.33 7.16
C ILE A 16 2.64 6.60 7.33
N GLN A 17 2.01 7.69 7.80
CA GLN A 17 2.70 8.98 8.01
C GLN A 17 3.48 8.99 9.32
N GLU A 18 2.89 8.44 10.38
CA GLU A 18 3.56 8.37 11.67
C GLU A 18 3.37 7.00 12.32
N PHE A 19 4.43 6.54 12.95
CA PHE A 19 4.43 5.46 13.91
C PHE A 19 5.26 5.95 15.10
N ARG A 20 4.59 6.43 16.13
CA ARG A 20 5.25 6.99 17.31
C ARG A 20 5.35 5.94 18.42
N ILE A 21 6.54 5.83 18.99
CA ILE A 21 6.84 5.04 20.18
C ILE A 21 7.46 5.99 21.21
N ALA A 22 6.92 6.01 22.40
CA ALA A 22 7.34 6.93 23.48
C ALA A 22 7.38 8.42 23.03
N GLY A 23 6.54 8.80 22.07
CA GLY A 23 6.44 10.13 21.50
C GLY A 23 7.41 10.42 20.34
N GLN A 24 8.31 9.50 20.00
CA GLN A 24 9.24 9.66 18.86
C GLN A 24 8.67 8.97 17.62
N ASN A 25 8.61 9.67 16.48
CA ASN A 25 8.25 9.04 15.20
C ASN A 25 9.42 8.19 14.70
N ILE A 26 9.17 6.92 14.42
CA ILE A 26 10.17 5.94 13.97
C ILE A 26 10.13 5.65 12.47
N VAL A 27 9.27 6.36 11.72
CA VAL A 27 9.19 6.26 10.26
C VAL A 27 9.62 7.58 9.62
N LEU A 28 10.18 7.50 8.41
CA LEU A 28 10.45 8.69 7.62
C LEU A 28 9.15 9.26 7.09
N SER A 29 8.95 10.57 7.25
CA SER A 29 7.69 11.20 6.91
C SER A 29 7.85 12.65 6.46
N PHE A 30 6.84 13.13 5.73
CA PHE A 30 6.61 14.54 5.46
C PHE A 30 5.44 15.04 6.32
N ASP A 31 5.41 16.34 6.59
CA ASP A 31 4.43 16.93 7.49
C ASP A 31 3.02 16.98 6.90
N THR A 32 2.88 17.10 5.58
CA THR A 32 1.58 17.27 4.91
C THR A 32 1.42 16.35 3.70
N GLN A 33 0.17 16.06 3.33
CA GLN A 33 -0.15 15.25 2.15
C GLN A 33 0.36 15.91 0.85
N GLU A 34 0.37 17.23 0.76
CA GLU A 34 0.90 17.98 -0.38
C GLU A 34 2.41 17.74 -0.54
N HIS A 35 3.15 17.66 0.56
CA HIS A 35 4.57 17.32 0.53
C HIS A 35 4.80 15.88 0.05
N TYR A 36 3.95 14.93 0.46
CA TYR A 36 4.00 13.58 -0.08
C TYR A 36 3.72 13.54 -1.58
N ALA A 37 2.67 14.23 -2.04
CA ALA A 37 2.35 14.30 -3.46
C ALA A 37 3.48 14.92 -4.30
N LYS A 38 4.22 15.88 -3.74
CA LYS A 38 5.25 16.62 -4.45
C LYS A 38 6.65 16.03 -4.35
N TYR A 39 7.01 15.46 -3.19
CA TYR A 39 8.40 15.11 -2.87
C TYR A 39 8.61 13.64 -2.56
N ASN A 40 7.54 12.83 -2.42
CA ASN A 40 7.68 11.42 -2.02
C ASN A 40 8.10 10.50 -3.19
N THR A 41 9.13 10.89 -3.93
CA THR A 41 9.77 9.99 -4.91
C THR A 41 10.33 8.71 -4.27
N PRO A 42 10.77 8.70 -2.98
CA PRO A 42 11.16 7.47 -2.28
C PRO A 42 9.98 6.61 -1.82
N HIS A 43 8.73 7.05 -2.01
CA HIS A 43 7.51 6.33 -1.63
C HIS A 43 7.38 6.00 -0.12
N PHE A 44 7.92 6.82 0.77
CA PHE A 44 7.89 6.60 2.22
C PHE A 44 6.48 6.31 2.73
N GLY A 45 6.33 5.17 3.42
CA GLY A 45 5.09 4.74 4.05
C GLY A 45 3.99 4.27 3.10
N ALA A 46 4.19 4.35 1.78
CA ALA A 46 3.13 4.12 0.79
C ALA A 46 2.88 2.64 0.50
N THR A 47 1.62 2.33 0.20
CA THR A 47 1.23 1.06 -0.43
C THR A 47 1.66 1.07 -1.90
N ILE A 48 2.45 0.09 -2.30
CA ILE A 48 2.98 -0.06 -3.65
C ILE A 48 2.27 -1.19 -4.37
N GLY A 49 1.80 -0.93 -5.56
CA GLY A 49 1.09 -1.86 -6.45
C GLY A 49 0.79 -1.21 -7.81
N ARG A 50 0.26 -2.02 -8.80
CA ARG A 50 -0.10 -3.44 -8.59
C ARG A 50 1.09 -4.35 -8.30
N VAL A 51 2.23 -4.18 -9.01
CA VAL A 51 3.45 -4.96 -8.80
C VAL A 51 4.53 -4.06 -8.23
N ALA A 52 4.94 -4.32 -6.98
CA ALA A 52 5.86 -3.47 -6.26
C ALA A 52 7.27 -3.54 -6.83
N ASN A 53 7.81 -4.75 -7.04
CA ASN A 53 9.16 -4.90 -7.51
C ASN A 53 9.23 -4.93 -9.06
N ARG A 54 10.42 -5.07 -9.59
CA ARG A 54 10.71 -4.94 -11.02
C ARG A 54 10.06 -6.03 -11.85
N ILE A 55 9.39 -5.60 -12.92
CA ILE A 55 9.00 -6.45 -14.05
C ILE A 55 10.10 -6.30 -15.10
N LYS A 56 10.81 -7.40 -15.35
CA LYS A 56 11.93 -7.43 -16.31
C LYS A 56 11.46 -6.98 -17.69
N ASP A 57 12.22 -6.10 -18.30
CA ASP A 57 11.98 -5.52 -19.63
C ASP A 57 10.61 -4.81 -19.75
N GLY A 58 9.90 -4.63 -18.61
CA GLY A 58 8.54 -4.09 -18.59
C GLY A 58 7.54 -4.97 -19.35
N VAL A 59 7.69 -6.29 -19.29
CA VAL A 59 6.80 -7.22 -20.02
C VAL A 59 6.42 -8.39 -19.14
N ILE A 60 5.14 -8.76 -19.18
CA ILE A 60 4.62 -10.04 -18.68
C ILE A 60 4.10 -10.81 -19.89
N HIS A 61 4.70 -11.97 -20.13
CA HIS A 61 4.37 -12.81 -21.26
C HIS A 61 3.21 -13.73 -20.97
N ASN A 62 2.37 -13.97 -21.99
CA ASN A 62 1.32 -14.98 -22.02
C ASN A 62 0.29 -14.89 -20.86
N LEU A 63 0.01 -13.69 -20.36
CA LEU A 63 -1.08 -13.45 -19.42
C LEU A 63 -2.38 -13.28 -20.24
N ASN A 64 -3.44 -14.03 -19.94
CA ASN A 64 -4.67 -14.09 -20.77
C ASN A 64 -4.37 -14.37 -22.26
N GLY A 65 -3.35 -15.19 -22.56
CA GLY A 65 -2.96 -15.57 -23.92
C GLY A 65 -2.26 -14.49 -24.74
N ARG A 66 -1.84 -13.37 -24.14
CA ARG A 66 -1.10 -12.28 -24.79
C ARG A 66 -0.02 -11.67 -23.89
N ASP A 67 0.85 -10.87 -24.48
CA ASP A 67 1.85 -10.13 -23.74
C ASP A 67 1.29 -8.77 -23.29
N TYR A 68 1.62 -8.39 -22.04
CA TYR A 68 1.32 -7.08 -21.49
C TYR A 68 2.60 -6.29 -21.30
N THR A 69 2.60 -5.04 -21.77
CA THR A 69 3.75 -4.13 -21.66
C THR A 69 3.46 -2.99 -20.71
N PHE A 70 4.46 -2.66 -19.91
CA PHE A 70 4.40 -1.65 -18.85
C PHE A 70 5.42 -0.55 -19.07
N ALA A 71 5.16 0.64 -18.56
CA ALA A 71 6.08 1.75 -18.62
C ALA A 71 7.43 1.39 -17.99
N LYS A 72 8.53 1.64 -18.72
CA LYS A 72 9.91 1.42 -18.24
C LYS A 72 10.37 2.64 -17.45
N ASN A 73 10.00 2.69 -16.18
CA ASN A 73 10.30 3.78 -15.26
C ASN A 73 11.54 3.54 -14.37
N ASN A 74 12.23 2.40 -14.59
CA ASN A 74 13.46 2.04 -13.87
C ASN A 74 14.46 1.36 -14.81
N GLY A 75 15.13 2.14 -15.64
CA GLY A 75 15.99 1.63 -16.71
C GLY A 75 15.18 0.78 -17.70
N PRO A 76 15.58 -0.49 -17.98
CA PRO A 76 14.83 -1.37 -18.86
C PRO A 76 13.55 -1.94 -18.23
N ASN A 77 13.35 -1.77 -16.93
CA ASN A 77 12.31 -2.44 -16.17
C ASN A 77 11.15 -1.50 -15.80
N SER A 78 9.99 -2.07 -15.52
CA SER A 78 8.91 -1.41 -14.79
C SER A 78 9.05 -1.67 -13.30
N ILE A 79 8.73 -0.69 -12.45
CA ILE A 79 8.78 -0.81 -10.98
C ILE A 79 7.65 -0.01 -10.34
N HIS A 80 7.29 -0.36 -9.11
CA HIS A 80 6.35 0.38 -8.25
C HIS A 80 4.96 0.58 -8.87
N GLY A 81 4.55 -0.36 -9.74
CA GLY A 81 3.23 -0.34 -10.35
C GLY A 81 3.07 0.57 -11.56
N GLY A 82 4.16 1.21 -12.05
CA GLY A 82 4.13 2.08 -13.23
C GLY A 82 4.51 3.53 -12.94
N GLN A 83 4.15 4.44 -13.83
CA GLN A 83 4.48 5.88 -13.71
C GLN A 83 3.74 6.54 -12.54
N THR A 84 2.46 6.19 -12.37
CA THR A 84 1.61 6.67 -11.28
C THR A 84 1.00 5.46 -10.58
N GLY A 85 1.86 4.70 -9.90
CA GLY A 85 1.44 3.53 -9.13
C GLY A 85 0.59 3.90 -7.91
N TRP A 86 0.13 2.89 -7.19
CA TRP A 86 -0.82 3.05 -6.07
C TRP A 86 -0.32 3.95 -4.94
N GLY A 87 0.99 4.08 -4.75
CA GLY A 87 1.57 5.01 -3.77
C GLY A 87 1.25 6.49 -4.01
N GLN A 88 0.73 6.83 -5.19
CA GLN A 88 0.34 8.18 -5.58
C GLN A 88 -1.17 8.31 -5.86
N ARG A 89 -1.96 7.29 -5.55
CA ARG A 89 -3.41 7.31 -5.69
C ARG A 89 -4.07 7.65 -4.36
N VAL A 90 -5.21 8.33 -4.42
CA VAL A 90 -6.01 8.62 -3.22
C VAL A 90 -6.96 7.45 -2.99
N PHE A 91 -6.87 6.84 -1.83
CA PHE A 91 -7.73 5.76 -1.39
C PHE A 91 -8.98 6.32 -0.71
N ASP A 92 -10.09 5.61 -0.82
CA ASP A 92 -11.27 5.84 0.00
C ASP A 92 -10.99 5.37 1.43
N GLY A 93 -11.17 6.24 2.41
CA GLY A 93 -10.84 5.97 3.81
C GLY A 93 -10.05 7.11 4.47
N PRO A 94 -9.63 6.91 5.75
CA PRO A 94 -9.79 5.69 6.56
C PRO A 94 -11.23 5.47 7.05
N HIS A 95 -11.68 4.22 7.01
CA HIS A 95 -12.92 3.80 7.68
C HIS A 95 -12.58 2.99 8.91
N THR A 96 -13.15 3.36 10.07
CA THR A 96 -13.00 2.54 11.28
C THR A 96 -13.91 1.32 11.18
N VAL A 97 -13.32 0.14 11.32
CA VAL A 97 -14.02 -1.15 11.15
C VAL A 97 -13.54 -2.16 12.21
N ASN A 98 -14.27 -3.26 12.36
CA ASN A 98 -13.78 -4.42 13.13
C ASN A 98 -13.19 -5.44 12.14
N ARG A 99 -11.93 -5.84 12.39
CA ARG A 99 -11.25 -6.90 11.63
C ARG A 99 -10.82 -7.99 12.62
N ASN A 100 -11.44 -9.15 12.53
CA ASN A 100 -11.13 -10.31 13.39
C ASN A 100 -11.18 -10.00 14.90
N GLY A 101 -12.19 -9.22 15.31
CA GLY A 101 -12.40 -8.84 16.72
C GLY A 101 -11.52 -7.69 17.21
N LYS A 102 -10.75 -7.05 16.34
CA LYS A 102 -9.91 -5.87 16.65
C LYS A 102 -10.37 -4.65 15.88
N ASP A 103 -10.21 -3.46 16.46
CA ASP A 103 -10.41 -2.21 15.74
C ASP A 103 -9.32 -2.06 14.69
N ALA A 104 -9.73 -1.72 13.50
CA ALA A 104 -8.85 -1.53 12.34
C ALA A 104 -9.26 -0.30 11.53
N LEU A 105 -8.31 0.27 10.79
CA LEU A 105 -8.56 1.25 9.75
C LEU A 105 -8.52 0.57 8.39
N LEU A 106 -9.54 0.79 7.59
CA LEU A 106 -9.67 0.27 6.23
C LEU A 106 -9.52 1.40 5.22
N PHE A 107 -8.65 1.19 4.23
CA PHE A 107 -8.57 2.00 3.01
C PHE A 107 -8.91 1.13 1.81
N LYS A 108 -9.63 1.69 0.84
CA LYS A 108 -10.02 0.99 -0.39
C LYS A 108 -9.55 1.74 -1.61
N TYR A 109 -9.20 1.02 -2.64
CA TYR A 109 -8.89 1.58 -3.94
C TYR A 109 -9.41 0.68 -5.06
N LEU A 110 -10.19 1.26 -5.96
CA LEU A 110 -10.63 0.59 -7.18
C LEU A 110 -9.62 0.89 -8.29
N SER A 111 -8.89 -0.14 -8.70
CA SER A 111 -7.94 -0.06 -9.80
C SER A 111 -8.62 -0.57 -11.07
N PRO A 112 -8.95 0.30 -12.04
CA PRO A 112 -9.70 -0.08 -13.23
C PRO A 112 -8.86 -0.93 -14.18
N ASP A 113 -9.53 -1.65 -15.08
CA ASP A 113 -8.89 -2.35 -16.19
C ASP A 113 -7.99 -1.40 -17.00
N GLY A 114 -6.80 -1.84 -17.33
CA GLY A 114 -5.81 -1.08 -18.11
C GLY A 114 -5.03 -0.02 -17.31
N GLU A 115 -5.30 0.18 -16.01
CA GLU A 115 -4.50 1.09 -15.19
C GLU A 115 -3.03 0.70 -15.23
N GLU A 116 -2.15 1.64 -15.61
CA GLU A 116 -0.71 1.43 -15.82
C GLU A 116 -0.36 0.23 -16.73
N GLY A 117 -1.32 -0.26 -17.53
CA GLY A 117 -1.19 -1.41 -18.43
C GLY A 117 -1.62 -2.75 -17.83
N TYR A 118 -2.05 -2.80 -16.58
CA TYR A 118 -2.50 -4.04 -15.93
C TYR A 118 -3.92 -4.41 -16.32
N PRO A 119 -4.20 -5.70 -16.67
CA PRO A 119 -5.54 -6.14 -17.01
C PRO A 119 -6.45 -6.32 -15.81
N GLY A 120 -7.75 -6.15 -16.02
CA GLY A 120 -8.83 -6.42 -15.10
C GLY A 120 -9.06 -5.36 -14.04
N THR A 121 -10.33 -5.12 -13.73
CA THR A 121 -10.74 -4.24 -12.65
C THR A 121 -10.69 -4.98 -11.32
N ILE A 122 -9.94 -4.44 -10.35
CA ILE A 122 -9.78 -5.02 -9.03
C ILE A 122 -10.02 -4.00 -7.93
N GLU A 123 -10.56 -4.43 -6.79
CA GLU A 123 -10.61 -3.64 -5.56
C GLU A 123 -9.49 -4.09 -4.63
N LEU A 124 -8.67 -3.14 -4.20
CA LEU A 124 -7.68 -3.31 -3.13
C LEU A 124 -8.26 -2.81 -1.82
N ARG A 125 -8.10 -3.61 -0.77
CA ARG A 125 -8.35 -3.23 0.63
C ARG A 125 -7.06 -3.30 1.40
N VAL A 126 -6.74 -2.22 2.12
CA VAL A 126 -5.58 -2.13 3.03
C VAL A 126 -6.11 -1.97 4.44
N TRP A 127 -5.73 -2.89 5.31
CA TRP A 127 -6.16 -2.92 6.70
C TRP A 127 -4.96 -2.61 7.60
N TYR A 128 -5.14 -1.66 8.52
CA TYR A 128 -4.18 -1.34 9.56
C TYR A 128 -4.76 -1.68 10.92
N THR A 129 -4.09 -2.55 11.66
CA THR A 129 -4.48 -2.95 13.02
C THR A 129 -3.30 -2.73 13.97
N ALA A 130 -3.53 -1.97 15.03
CA ALA A 130 -2.54 -1.77 16.09
C ALA A 130 -2.80 -2.68 17.27
N SER A 131 -1.77 -3.28 17.82
CA SER A 131 -1.87 -4.11 19.03
C SER A 131 -0.68 -3.90 19.97
N LYS A 132 -0.91 -4.31 21.23
CA LYS A 132 0.14 -4.47 22.24
C LYS A 132 0.35 -5.95 22.46
N GLU A 133 1.59 -6.36 22.48
CA GLU A 133 1.99 -7.74 22.72
C GLU A 133 2.98 -7.81 23.88
N ASP A 134 3.09 -8.97 24.49
CA ASP A 134 4.02 -9.25 25.59
C ASP A 134 3.87 -8.26 26.77
N LEU A 135 2.62 -7.92 27.16
CA LEU A 135 2.33 -6.88 28.16
C LEU A 135 2.98 -7.16 29.53
N ASP A 136 3.17 -8.43 29.87
CA ASP A 136 3.78 -8.87 31.13
C ASP A 136 5.32 -8.97 31.05
N SER A 137 5.90 -8.64 29.90
CA SER A 137 7.35 -8.66 29.69
C SER A 137 8.02 -7.37 30.14
N ALA A 138 9.34 -7.42 30.39
CA ALA A 138 10.14 -6.23 30.64
C ALA A 138 10.21 -5.27 29.42
N SER A 139 9.79 -5.74 28.23
CA SER A 139 9.83 -5.00 26.99
C SER A 139 8.56 -5.28 26.16
N PRO A 140 7.42 -4.69 26.55
CA PRO A 140 6.18 -4.85 25.79
C PRO A 140 6.34 -4.27 24.39
N LYS A 141 5.77 -4.93 23.39
CA LYS A 141 5.85 -4.55 21.98
C LYS A 141 4.60 -3.80 21.54
N THR A 142 4.81 -2.76 20.72
CA THR A 142 3.76 -2.14 19.94
C THR A 142 3.86 -2.67 18.51
N VAL A 143 2.79 -3.27 18.00
CA VAL A 143 2.76 -3.91 16.69
C VAL A 143 1.75 -3.19 15.82
N LEU A 144 2.16 -2.82 14.60
CA LEU A 144 1.30 -2.38 13.53
C LEU A 144 1.24 -3.48 12.48
N THR A 145 0.08 -4.10 12.33
CA THR A 145 -0.19 -5.11 11.30
C THR A 145 -0.77 -4.43 10.08
N VAL A 146 -0.22 -4.74 8.91
CA VAL A 146 -0.75 -4.33 7.61
C VAL A 146 -1.19 -5.57 6.85
N GLU A 147 -2.47 -5.62 6.47
CA GLU A 147 -3.02 -6.70 5.65
C GLU A 147 -3.50 -6.13 4.32
N TYR A 148 -3.30 -6.88 3.26
CA TYR A 148 -3.79 -6.56 1.92
C TYR A 148 -4.76 -7.63 1.45
N GLU A 149 -5.85 -7.20 0.87
CA GLU A 149 -6.84 -8.05 0.23
C GLU A 149 -7.16 -7.48 -1.14
N VAL A 150 -7.09 -8.31 -2.17
CA VAL A 150 -7.39 -7.91 -3.55
C VAL A 150 -8.48 -8.82 -4.08
N GLU A 151 -9.50 -8.23 -4.67
CA GLU A 151 -10.64 -8.92 -5.23
C GLU A 151 -10.86 -8.48 -6.68
N PHE A 152 -11.12 -9.44 -7.58
CA PHE A 152 -11.65 -9.13 -8.89
C PHE A 152 -13.08 -8.62 -8.74
N VAL A 153 -13.36 -7.44 -9.33
CA VAL A 153 -14.71 -6.84 -9.34
C VAL A 153 -15.20 -6.58 -10.76
N GLY A 154 -14.35 -6.78 -11.75
CA GLY A 154 -14.68 -6.72 -13.17
C GLY A 154 -14.73 -8.09 -13.82
N THR A 155 -15.01 -8.11 -15.11
CA THR A 155 -15.10 -9.33 -15.95
C THR A 155 -14.27 -9.21 -17.22
N GLU A 156 -13.33 -8.26 -17.27
CA GLU A 156 -12.58 -7.90 -18.49
C GLU A 156 -11.52 -8.91 -18.86
N CYS A 157 -11.07 -9.72 -17.90
CA CYS A 157 -10.07 -10.78 -18.10
C CYS A 157 -10.20 -11.86 -17.05
N GLU A 158 -9.56 -13.00 -17.29
CA GLU A 158 -9.55 -14.15 -16.36
C GLU A 158 -8.41 -14.06 -15.34
N GLU A 159 -7.30 -13.42 -15.73
CA GLU A 159 -6.08 -13.32 -14.92
C GLU A 159 -5.56 -11.90 -14.82
N THR A 160 -5.06 -11.54 -13.65
CA THR A 160 -4.26 -10.34 -13.42
C THR A 160 -3.07 -10.66 -12.53
N VAL A 161 -2.17 -9.69 -12.36
CA VAL A 161 -1.01 -9.85 -11.50
C VAL A 161 -1.01 -8.81 -10.40
N VAL A 162 -0.72 -9.26 -9.18
CA VAL A 162 -0.55 -8.40 -8.01
C VAL A 162 0.63 -8.90 -7.16
N ASN A 163 1.43 -7.97 -6.68
CA ASN A 163 2.52 -8.20 -5.74
C ASN A 163 2.74 -6.94 -4.92
N LEU A 164 2.10 -6.84 -3.79
CA LEU A 164 1.97 -5.65 -2.99
C LEU A 164 3.04 -5.54 -1.90
N THR A 165 3.34 -4.32 -1.49
CA THR A 165 4.14 -4.06 -0.29
C THR A 165 3.82 -2.70 0.30
N ASN A 166 4.28 -2.45 1.54
CA ASN A 166 4.44 -1.10 2.08
C ASN A 166 5.92 -0.70 1.95
N HIS A 167 6.17 0.47 1.40
CA HIS A 167 7.52 0.99 1.17
C HIS A 167 7.97 1.84 2.38
N ARG A 168 8.80 1.27 3.24
CA ARG A 168 9.32 1.92 4.45
C ARG A 168 10.82 2.09 4.40
#